data_cce385b65d222948a552f2104e804a3f
#
_entry.id   cce385b65d222948a552f2104e804a3f
#
_cell.length_a   1.000
_cell.length_b   1.000
_cell.length_c   1.000
_cell.angle_alpha   90.00
_cell.angle_beta   90.00
_cell.angle_gamma   90.00
#
_symmetry.space_group_name_H-M   'P 1'
#
loop_
_entity.id
_entity.type
_entity.pdbx_description
1 polymer ?
#
loop_
_entity_poly.entity_id
_entity_poly.type
_entity_poly.pdbx_seq_one_letter_code
_entity_poly.pdbx_strand_id
1 'polypeptide(L)'
;MESTDPLETAAELRLAIGTLVRALRVDDVLPQNQAAVLGWLVREGPRTTAELADLQRVRHQSMARTVALLTDSGLVAQQPHPTDGRKLLVTATQAGTAALRAQRSRREGAIAAAIADRLTPAEHRRLSEAIPLLRRLV
;
A
#
# COMPACT_ATOMS: atom_id res chain seq x y z
N MET A 1 -6.30 33.80 10.73
CA MET A 1 -5.00 33.54 11.39
C MET A 1 -4.71 32.06 11.17
N GLU A 2 -3.67 31.76 10.44
CA GLU A 2 -3.29 30.36 10.22
C GLU A 2 -2.79 29.80 11.55
N SER A 3 -3.39 28.72 11.99
CA SER A 3 -2.94 28.03 13.19
C SER A 3 -1.56 27.44 12.90
N THR A 4 -0.59 27.78 13.72
CA THR A 4 0.76 27.22 13.69
C THR A 4 0.92 26.13 14.75
N ASP A 5 -0.17 25.73 15.40
CA ASP A 5 -0.15 24.64 16.37
C ASP A 5 0.01 23.28 15.64
N PRO A 6 1.12 22.58 15.88
CA PRO A 6 1.34 21.27 15.27
C PRO A 6 0.24 20.25 15.57
N LEU A 7 -0.40 20.33 16.73
CA LEU A 7 -1.45 19.40 17.12
C LEU A 7 -2.73 19.58 16.28
N GLU A 8 -3.13 20.84 16.06
CA GLU A 8 -4.27 21.14 15.19
C GLU A 8 -4.00 20.68 13.75
N THR A 9 -2.82 21.02 13.24
CA THR A 9 -2.40 20.56 11.89
C THR A 9 -2.40 19.04 11.78
N ALA A 10 -1.91 18.34 12.79
CA ALA A 10 -1.89 16.88 12.82
C ALA A 10 -3.30 16.29 12.80
N ALA A 11 -4.24 16.87 13.54
CA ALA A 11 -5.64 16.42 13.57
C ALA A 11 -6.31 16.58 12.18
N GLU A 12 -6.15 17.74 11.56
CA GLU A 12 -6.70 18.02 10.23
C GLU A 12 -6.06 17.11 9.16
N LEU A 13 -4.75 16.95 9.19
CA LEU A 13 -4.02 16.09 8.25
C LEU A 13 -4.49 14.63 8.37
N ARG A 14 -4.62 14.12 9.59
CA ARG A 14 -5.11 12.76 9.82
C ARG A 14 -6.50 12.54 9.23
N LEU A 15 -7.41 13.49 9.44
CA LEU A 15 -8.77 13.43 8.89
C LEU A 15 -8.76 13.47 7.36
N ALA A 16 -8.00 14.39 6.79
CA ALA A 16 -7.90 14.55 5.33
C ALA A 16 -7.33 13.30 4.67
N ILE A 17 -6.23 12.77 5.21
CA ILE A 17 -5.61 11.54 4.71
C ILE A 17 -6.59 10.36 4.81
N GLY A 18 -7.25 10.19 5.95
CA GLY A 18 -8.20 9.10 6.16
C GLY A 18 -9.38 9.16 5.18
N THR A 19 -9.93 10.34 4.98
CA THR A 19 -11.02 10.56 4.01
C THR A 19 -10.58 10.26 2.58
N LEU A 20 -9.42 10.76 2.18
CA LEU A 20 -8.87 10.54 0.84
C LEU A 20 -8.60 9.05 0.59
N VAL A 21 -7.97 8.38 1.53
CA VAL A 21 -7.66 6.94 1.40
C VAL A 21 -8.93 6.11 1.28
N ARG A 22 -9.96 6.40 2.08
CA ARG A 22 -11.24 5.68 1.98
C ARG A 22 -11.92 5.90 0.64
N ALA A 23 -11.92 7.13 0.13
CA ALA A 23 -12.49 7.45 -1.17
C ALA A 23 -11.81 6.70 -2.31
N LEU A 24 -10.49 6.53 -2.24
CA LEU A 24 -9.70 5.85 -3.27
C LEU A 24 -9.83 4.31 -3.24
N ARG A 25 -10.33 3.74 -2.15
CA ARG A 25 -10.48 2.28 -2.02
C ARG A 25 -11.74 1.72 -2.66
N VAL A 26 -12.68 2.56 -3.04
CA VAL A 26 -13.98 2.13 -3.56
C VAL A 26 -13.83 1.20 -4.78
N ASP A 27 -12.83 1.45 -5.62
CA ASP A 27 -12.58 0.70 -6.85
C ASP A 27 -11.43 -0.31 -6.72
N ASP A 28 -10.99 -0.62 -5.51
CA ASP A 28 -9.91 -1.58 -5.30
C ASP A 28 -10.36 -2.98 -5.65
N VAL A 29 -9.59 -3.65 -6.52
CA VAL A 29 -9.80 -5.06 -6.89
C VAL A 29 -9.13 -5.99 -5.87
N LEU A 30 -7.94 -5.61 -5.40
CA LEU A 30 -7.24 -6.36 -4.36
C LEU A 30 -7.65 -5.84 -2.98
N PRO A 31 -8.02 -6.73 -2.04
CA PRO A 31 -8.14 -6.36 -0.64
C PRO A 31 -6.83 -5.76 -0.12
N GLN A 32 -6.94 -4.83 0.82
CA GLN A 32 -5.77 -4.09 1.30
C GLN A 32 -4.70 -4.98 1.92
N ASN A 33 -5.07 -6.01 2.67
CA ASN A 33 -4.12 -6.96 3.25
C ASN A 33 -3.33 -7.71 2.18
N GLN A 34 -3.97 -8.07 1.07
CA GLN A 34 -3.32 -8.72 -0.06
C GLN A 34 -2.41 -7.77 -0.83
N ALA A 35 -2.87 -6.56 -1.09
CA ALA A 35 -2.06 -5.51 -1.73
C ALA A 35 -0.81 -5.16 -0.91
N ALA A 36 -0.94 -5.13 0.42
CA ALA A 36 0.18 -4.87 1.32
C ALA A 36 1.25 -5.98 1.24
N VAL A 37 0.84 -7.24 1.23
CA VAL A 37 1.76 -8.39 1.07
C VAL A 37 2.49 -8.30 -0.27
N LEU A 38 1.78 -8.09 -1.35
CA LEU A 38 2.38 -7.91 -2.67
C LEU A 38 3.36 -6.74 -2.70
N GLY A 39 3.02 -5.64 -2.04
CA GLY A 39 3.89 -4.48 -1.93
C GLY A 39 5.22 -4.80 -1.24
N TRP A 40 5.20 -5.56 -0.15
CA TRP A 40 6.41 -6.02 0.53
C TRP A 40 7.26 -6.91 -0.37
N LEU A 41 6.64 -7.91 -1.00
CA LEU A 41 7.36 -8.85 -1.87
C LEU A 41 8.00 -8.17 -3.08
N VAL A 42 7.33 -7.20 -3.67
CA VAL A 42 7.85 -6.46 -4.83
C VAL A 42 9.02 -5.56 -4.43
N ARG A 43 8.96 -4.91 -3.25
CA ARG A 43 10.02 -4.01 -2.79
C ARG A 43 11.22 -4.74 -2.18
N GLU A 44 10.92 -5.72 -1.33
CA GLU A 44 11.93 -6.35 -0.46
C GLU A 44 12.35 -7.73 -0.95
N GLY A 45 11.67 -8.29 -1.94
CA GLY A 45 11.91 -9.64 -2.42
C GLY A 45 11.26 -10.73 -1.58
N PRO A 46 11.62 -12.01 -1.82
CA PRO A 46 10.99 -13.15 -1.17
C PRO A 46 11.06 -13.09 0.37
N ARG A 47 9.99 -13.51 1.03
CA ARG A 47 9.87 -13.57 2.48
C ARG A 47 9.10 -14.81 2.91
N THR A 48 9.39 -15.30 4.11
CA THR A 48 8.56 -16.34 4.73
C THR A 48 7.24 -15.75 5.21
N THR A 49 6.23 -16.59 5.42
CA THR A 49 4.94 -16.16 5.99
C THR A 49 5.14 -15.53 7.37
N ALA A 50 6.04 -16.07 8.19
CA ALA A 50 6.35 -15.51 9.51
C ALA A 50 6.95 -14.10 9.41
N GLU A 51 7.88 -13.88 8.48
CA GLU A 51 8.47 -12.56 8.24
C GLU A 51 7.41 -11.56 7.76
N LEU A 52 6.51 -11.96 6.86
CA LEU A 52 5.41 -11.12 6.40
C LEU A 52 4.44 -10.77 7.53
N ALA A 53 4.15 -11.72 8.42
CA ALA A 53 3.30 -11.48 9.59
C ALA A 53 3.91 -10.41 10.50
N ASP A 54 5.21 -10.50 10.76
CA ASP A 54 5.95 -9.52 11.57
C ASP A 54 5.95 -8.13 10.91
N LEU A 55 6.24 -8.07 9.62
CA LEU A 55 6.25 -6.80 8.86
C LEU A 55 4.89 -6.11 8.87
N GLN A 56 3.80 -6.86 8.76
CA GLN A 56 2.44 -6.36 8.76
C GLN A 56 1.84 -6.21 10.16
N ARG A 57 2.54 -6.68 11.20
CA ARG A 57 2.06 -6.68 12.58
C ARG A 57 0.71 -7.37 12.73
N VAL A 58 0.57 -8.52 12.10
CA VAL A 58 -0.61 -9.37 12.17
C VAL A 58 -0.21 -10.76 12.70
N ARG A 59 -1.22 -11.53 13.12
CA ARG A 59 -1.01 -12.90 13.57
C ARG A 59 -0.57 -13.79 12.42
N HIS A 60 0.27 -14.77 12.72
CA HIS A 60 0.74 -15.73 11.73
C HIS A 60 -0.41 -16.42 10.98
N GLN A 61 -1.48 -16.83 11.69
CA GLN A 61 -2.65 -17.46 11.07
C GLN A 61 -3.35 -16.54 10.07
N SER A 62 -3.48 -15.25 10.40
CA SER A 62 -4.06 -14.26 9.48
C SER A 62 -3.21 -14.09 8.23
N MET A 63 -1.90 -14.04 8.40
CA MET A 63 -0.97 -13.94 7.28
C MET A 63 -0.99 -15.21 6.43
N ALA A 64 -1.00 -16.39 7.05
CA ALA A 64 -1.08 -17.66 6.33
C ALA A 64 -2.34 -17.72 5.44
N ARG A 65 -3.47 -17.21 5.95
CA ARG A 65 -4.72 -17.13 5.18
C ARG A 65 -4.59 -16.19 4.00
N THR A 66 -4.00 -15.01 4.21
CA THR A 66 -3.77 -14.03 3.14
C THR A 66 -2.86 -14.62 2.05
N VAL A 67 -1.77 -15.27 2.44
CA VAL A 67 -0.84 -15.92 1.50
C VAL A 67 -1.54 -17.06 0.74
N ALA A 68 -2.38 -17.85 1.41
CA ALA A 68 -3.14 -18.92 0.76
C ALA A 68 -4.09 -18.36 -0.31
N LEU A 69 -4.81 -17.28 -0.02
CA LEU A 69 -5.69 -16.62 -0.99
C LEU A 69 -4.92 -16.08 -2.19
N LEU A 70 -3.76 -15.46 -1.95
CA LEU A 70 -2.89 -14.96 -3.01
C LEU A 70 -2.32 -16.11 -3.87
N THR A 71 -1.96 -17.22 -3.24
CA THR A 71 -1.47 -18.42 -3.93
C THR A 71 -2.56 -19.01 -4.83
N ASP A 72 -3.77 -19.14 -4.31
CA ASP A 72 -4.92 -19.66 -5.05
C ASP A 72 -5.26 -18.79 -6.27
N SER A 73 -5.06 -17.48 -6.15
CA SER A 73 -5.28 -16.53 -7.25
C SER A 73 -4.10 -16.44 -8.22
N GLY A 74 -3.00 -17.15 -7.96
CA GLY A 74 -1.81 -17.11 -8.80
C GLY A 74 -0.98 -15.84 -8.69
N LEU A 75 -1.20 -15.01 -7.65
CA LEU A 75 -0.52 -13.73 -7.47
C LEU A 75 0.79 -13.87 -6.69
N VAL A 76 0.93 -14.93 -5.90
CA VAL A 76 2.18 -15.33 -5.28
C VAL A 76 2.44 -16.80 -5.52
N ALA A 77 3.70 -17.20 -5.41
CA ALA A 77 4.14 -18.59 -5.42
C ALA A 77 4.95 -18.87 -4.16
N GLN A 78 5.00 -20.12 -3.77
CA GLN A 78 5.81 -20.57 -2.65
C GLN A 78 6.86 -21.53 -3.15
N GLN A 79 8.08 -21.40 -2.61
CA GLN A 79 9.19 -22.28 -2.95
C GLN A 79 10.00 -22.58 -1.68
N PRO A 80 10.72 -23.71 -1.66
CA PRO A 80 11.54 -24.05 -0.50
C PRO A 80 12.57 -22.97 -0.20
N HIS A 81 12.79 -22.70 1.11
CA HIS A 81 13.83 -21.78 1.54
C HIS A 81 15.21 -22.34 1.19
N PRO A 82 16.16 -21.53 0.66
CA PRO A 82 17.45 -22.02 0.17
C PRO A 82 18.31 -22.72 1.23
N THR A 83 18.20 -22.32 2.50
CA THR A 83 19.03 -22.83 3.59
C THR A 83 18.26 -23.60 4.66
N ASP A 84 16.94 -23.46 4.73
CA ASP A 84 16.08 -24.21 5.64
C ASP A 84 14.86 -24.76 4.89
N GLY A 85 14.96 -26.00 4.42
CA GLY A 85 13.92 -26.66 3.62
C GLY A 85 12.60 -26.89 4.36
N ARG A 86 12.52 -26.62 5.67
CA ARG A 86 11.27 -26.68 6.44
C ARG A 86 10.44 -25.41 6.29
N LYS A 87 11.04 -24.34 5.79
CA LYS A 87 10.37 -23.05 5.54
C LYS A 87 10.06 -22.89 4.07
N LEU A 88 8.99 -22.13 3.78
CA LEU A 88 8.63 -21.74 2.43
C LEU A 88 8.85 -20.25 2.25
N LEU A 89 9.46 -19.88 1.13
CA LEU A 89 9.54 -18.49 0.69
C LEU A 89 8.35 -18.16 -0.19
N VAL A 90 7.71 -17.05 0.12
CA VAL A 90 6.65 -16.46 -0.69
C VAL A 90 7.27 -15.45 -1.65
N THR A 91 6.93 -15.54 -2.91
CA THR A 91 7.40 -14.64 -3.98
C THR A 91 6.22 -14.08 -4.74
N ALA A 92 6.30 -12.82 -5.16
CA ALA A 92 5.31 -12.26 -6.08
C ALA A 92 5.52 -12.89 -7.46
N THR A 93 4.44 -13.36 -8.07
CA THR A 93 4.47 -13.79 -9.47
C THR A 93 4.41 -12.59 -10.40
N GLN A 94 4.65 -12.81 -11.68
CA GLN A 94 4.46 -11.77 -12.70
C GLN A 94 3.02 -11.23 -12.67
N ALA A 95 2.03 -12.12 -12.52
CA ALA A 95 0.63 -11.73 -12.37
C ALA A 95 0.38 -10.91 -11.11
N GLY A 96 1.00 -11.25 -9.99
CA GLY A 96 0.91 -10.50 -8.74
C GLY A 96 1.48 -9.08 -8.86
N THR A 97 2.65 -8.96 -9.44
CA THR A 97 3.28 -7.67 -9.72
C THR A 97 2.41 -6.81 -10.64
N ALA A 98 1.87 -7.40 -11.70
CA ALA A 98 0.99 -6.70 -12.64
C ALA A 98 -0.31 -6.24 -11.97
N ALA A 99 -0.93 -7.08 -11.13
CA ALA A 99 -2.15 -6.72 -10.40
C ALA A 99 -1.91 -5.55 -9.44
N LEU A 100 -0.79 -5.54 -8.72
CA LEU A 100 -0.42 -4.45 -7.82
C LEU A 100 -0.21 -3.14 -8.59
N ARG A 101 0.53 -3.20 -9.69
CA ARG A 101 0.77 -2.02 -10.55
C ARG A 101 -0.52 -1.46 -11.12
N ALA A 102 -1.41 -2.33 -11.59
CA ALA A 102 -2.71 -1.92 -12.13
C ALA A 102 -3.57 -1.22 -11.07
N GLN A 103 -3.58 -1.70 -9.85
CA GLN A 103 -4.32 -1.06 -8.76
C GLN A 103 -3.72 0.29 -8.39
N ARG A 104 -2.40 0.40 -8.31
CA ARG A 104 -1.71 1.67 -8.07
C ARG A 104 -1.99 2.69 -9.17
N SER A 105 -1.94 2.27 -10.43
CA SER A 105 -2.26 3.15 -11.56
C SER A 105 -3.69 3.66 -11.52
N ARG A 106 -4.65 2.84 -11.13
CA ARG A 106 -6.04 3.28 -10.96
C ARG A 106 -6.17 4.33 -9.86
N ARG A 107 -5.51 4.14 -8.72
CA ARG A 107 -5.51 5.12 -7.63
C ARG A 107 -4.86 6.43 -8.05
N GLU A 108 -3.71 6.36 -8.69
CA GLU A 108 -3.01 7.54 -9.22
C GLU A 108 -3.86 8.28 -10.25
N GLY A 109 -4.51 7.55 -11.16
CA GLY A 109 -5.42 8.11 -12.14
C GLY A 109 -6.61 8.81 -11.50
N ALA A 110 -7.21 8.23 -10.45
CA ALA A 110 -8.30 8.82 -9.71
C ALA A 110 -7.87 10.09 -8.98
N ILE A 111 -6.70 10.10 -8.37
CA ILE A 111 -6.12 11.28 -7.72
C ILE A 111 -5.84 12.37 -8.77
N ALA A 112 -5.22 12.01 -9.87
CA ALA A 112 -4.90 12.95 -10.96
C ALA A 112 -6.17 13.61 -11.51
N ALA A 113 -7.23 12.83 -11.74
CA ALA A 113 -8.51 13.35 -12.19
C ALA A 113 -9.13 14.32 -11.18
N ALA A 114 -9.08 13.99 -9.90
CA ALA A 114 -9.59 14.85 -8.83
C ALA A 114 -8.80 16.15 -8.74
N ILE A 115 -7.49 16.10 -8.87
CA ILE A 115 -6.62 17.30 -8.89
C ILE A 115 -7.01 18.19 -10.06
N ALA A 116 -7.12 17.63 -11.26
CA ALA A 116 -7.47 18.39 -12.46
C ALA A 116 -8.87 19.02 -12.39
N ASP A 117 -9.82 18.33 -11.79
CA ASP A 117 -11.22 18.77 -11.71
C ASP A 117 -11.48 19.76 -10.57
N ARG A 118 -10.81 19.60 -9.42
CA ARG A 118 -11.18 20.30 -8.19
C ARG A 118 -10.20 21.38 -7.74
N LEU A 119 -8.96 21.36 -8.23
CA LEU A 119 -7.95 22.32 -7.83
C LEU A 119 -7.64 23.31 -8.95
N THR A 120 -7.41 24.58 -8.58
CA THR A 120 -6.82 25.54 -9.48
C THR A 120 -5.35 25.20 -9.73
N PRO A 121 -4.73 25.75 -10.82
CA PRO A 121 -3.30 25.56 -11.04
C PRO A 121 -2.42 25.99 -9.86
N ALA A 122 -2.80 27.08 -9.18
CA ALA A 122 -2.08 27.56 -8.01
C ALA A 122 -2.21 26.60 -6.82
N GLU A 123 -3.38 26.05 -6.59
CA GLU A 123 -3.63 25.05 -5.55
C GLU A 123 -2.92 23.73 -5.85
N HIS A 124 -2.89 23.30 -7.10
CA HIS A 124 -2.11 22.14 -7.53
C HIS A 124 -0.61 22.33 -7.22
N ARG A 125 -0.05 23.50 -7.52
CA ARG A 125 1.34 23.80 -7.19
C ARG A 125 1.61 23.71 -5.69
N ARG A 126 0.72 24.28 -4.86
CA ARG A 126 0.83 24.19 -3.40
C ARG A 126 0.78 22.75 -2.89
N LEU A 127 -0.09 21.94 -3.46
CA LEU A 127 -0.14 20.51 -3.13
C LEU A 127 1.16 19.80 -3.49
N SER A 128 1.69 20.05 -4.69
CA SER A 128 2.97 19.47 -5.12
C SER A 128 4.13 19.85 -4.20
N GLU A 129 4.16 21.10 -3.76
CA GLU A 129 5.17 21.61 -2.84
C GLU A 129 5.05 21.02 -1.43
N ALA A 130 3.85 20.60 -1.03
CA ALA A 130 3.60 19.99 0.28
C ALA A 130 4.05 18.52 0.35
N ILE A 131 4.10 17.81 -0.77
CA ILE A 131 4.46 16.38 -0.79
C ILE A 131 5.83 16.08 -0.17
N PRO A 132 6.91 16.82 -0.48
CA PRO A 132 8.19 16.62 0.19
C PRO A 132 8.13 16.83 1.71
N LEU A 133 7.27 17.74 2.17
CA LEU A 133 7.07 17.97 3.61
C LEU A 133 6.44 16.77 4.29
N LEU A 134 5.44 16.15 3.65
CA LEU A 134 4.81 14.93 4.16
C LEU A 134 5.80 13.76 4.29
N ARG A 135 6.70 13.62 3.31
CA ARG A 135 7.75 12.59 3.35
C ARG A 135 8.73 12.76 4.51
N ARG A 136 8.90 13.99 5.00
CA ARG A 136 9.80 14.29 6.13
C ARG A 136 9.21 13.95 7.50
N LEU A 137 7.92 13.59 7.54
CA LEU A 137 7.26 13.23 8.80
C LEU A 137 7.52 11.77 9.20
N VAL A 138 8.12 10.96 8.32
CA VAL A 138 8.39 9.52 8.55
C VAL A 138 9.85 9.18 8.29
#